data_23e0e3e47cd1ca89f3a09aee35b1126b
#
_entry.id   23e0e3e47cd1ca89f3a09aee35b1126b
#
_cell.length_a   1.000
_cell.length_b   1.000
_cell.length_c   1.000
_cell.angle_alpha   90.00
_cell.angle_beta   90.00
_cell.angle_gamma   90.00
#
_symmetry.space_group_name_H-M   'P 1'
#
loop_
_entity.id
_entity.type
_entity.pdbx_description
1 polymer ?
#
loop_
_entity_poly.entity_id
_entity_poly.type
_entity_poly.pdbx_seq_one_letter_code
_entity_poly.pdbx_strand_id
1 'polypeptide(L)'
;MSTQTDQPITDQQKKEQEQYTNLINSLPTRWEIELEFVQSLSNIPYVNYLAQNNYFNDENFINYLNYLQYWTQPEYSKFLVYPNCLHILKLLQDENFRKNIINQDFMNLLMNDMVKRWQSNANDQDETKDKEETKEVSEVKINGTS
;
A
#
# COMPACT_ATOMS: atom_id res chain seq x y z
N MET A 1 7.57 -44.08 -31.98
CA MET A 1 8.60 -43.53 -31.08
C MET A 1 9.33 -42.41 -31.82
N SER A 2 8.94 -41.18 -31.58
CA SER A 2 9.58 -40.02 -32.22
C SER A 2 10.71 -39.56 -31.31
N THR A 3 11.93 -39.84 -31.71
CA THR A 3 13.15 -39.29 -31.10
C THR A 3 13.20 -37.80 -31.36
N GLN A 4 12.91 -36.99 -30.33
CA GLN A 4 13.26 -35.57 -30.34
C GLN A 4 14.79 -35.46 -30.39
N THR A 5 15.27 -34.97 -31.51
CA THR A 5 16.70 -34.67 -31.71
C THR A 5 16.99 -33.42 -30.88
N ASP A 6 17.71 -33.58 -29.77
CA ASP A 6 18.31 -32.50 -28.99
C ASP A 6 19.35 -31.83 -29.89
N GLN A 7 18.96 -30.75 -30.57
CA GLN A 7 19.91 -29.92 -31.30
C GLN A 7 20.60 -28.98 -30.29
N PRO A 8 21.94 -28.84 -30.35
CA PRO A 8 22.65 -27.95 -29.46
C PRO A 8 22.22 -26.49 -29.70
N ILE A 9 21.82 -25.82 -28.62
CA ILE A 9 21.43 -24.40 -28.62
C ILE A 9 22.62 -23.57 -29.13
N THR A 10 22.40 -22.77 -30.17
CA THR A 10 23.43 -21.89 -30.73
C THR A 10 23.79 -20.77 -29.75
N ASP A 11 24.99 -20.21 -29.86
CA ASP A 11 25.46 -19.10 -29.02
C ASP A 11 24.55 -17.85 -29.14
N GLN A 12 23.90 -17.67 -30.26
CA GLN A 12 22.95 -16.61 -30.50
C GLN A 12 21.65 -16.83 -29.69
N GLN A 13 21.16 -18.05 -29.70
CA GLN A 13 19.97 -18.45 -28.90
C GLN A 13 20.23 -18.33 -27.39
N LYS A 14 21.45 -18.65 -26.94
CA LYS A 14 21.84 -18.46 -25.54
C LYS A 14 21.83 -16.98 -25.14
N LYS A 15 22.38 -16.10 -25.98
CA LYS A 15 22.38 -14.65 -25.74
C LYS A 15 20.95 -14.07 -25.70
N GLU A 16 20.10 -14.50 -26.61
CA GLU A 16 18.69 -14.08 -26.61
C GLU A 16 17.98 -14.56 -25.34
N GLN A 17 18.19 -15.80 -24.94
CA GLN A 17 17.61 -16.34 -23.70
C GLN A 17 18.11 -15.64 -22.45
N GLU A 18 19.40 -15.28 -22.39
CA GLU A 18 19.95 -14.46 -21.31
C GLU A 18 19.32 -13.07 -21.27
N GLN A 19 19.12 -12.43 -22.42
CA GLN A 19 18.47 -11.12 -22.51
C GLN A 19 17.02 -11.17 -22.03
N TYR A 20 16.24 -12.19 -22.44
CA TYR A 20 14.88 -12.39 -21.97
C TYR A 20 14.82 -12.67 -20.46
N THR A 21 15.73 -13.48 -19.95
CA THR A 21 15.82 -13.78 -18.52
C THR A 21 16.13 -12.52 -17.71
N ASN A 22 17.08 -11.71 -18.17
CA ASN A 22 17.42 -10.46 -17.52
C ASN A 22 16.25 -9.46 -17.56
N LEU A 23 15.55 -9.39 -18.68
CA LEU A 23 14.34 -8.54 -18.81
C LEU A 23 13.24 -8.99 -17.84
N ILE A 24 12.95 -10.29 -17.80
CA ILE A 24 11.94 -10.85 -16.88
C ILE A 24 12.30 -10.57 -15.42
N ASN A 25 13.58 -10.75 -15.06
CA ASN A 25 14.07 -10.52 -13.70
C ASN A 25 14.10 -9.03 -13.32
N SER A 26 14.07 -8.13 -14.28
CA SER A 26 13.97 -6.67 -14.06
C SER A 26 12.55 -6.17 -13.88
N LEU A 27 11.54 -6.99 -14.20
CA LEU A 27 10.14 -6.63 -14.00
C LEU A 27 9.79 -6.67 -12.50
N PRO A 28 8.96 -5.74 -12.03
CA PRO A 28 8.50 -5.76 -10.65
C PRO A 28 7.70 -7.04 -10.38
N THR A 29 7.88 -7.59 -9.20
CA THR A 29 7.11 -8.73 -8.74
C THR A 29 5.64 -8.34 -8.52
N ARG A 30 4.72 -9.33 -8.55
CA ARG A 30 3.32 -9.09 -8.23
C ARG A 30 3.14 -8.40 -6.88
N TRP A 31 3.93 -8.78 -5.90
CA TRP A 31 3.90 -8.18 -4.56
C TRP A 31 4.27 -6.68 -4.59
N GLU A 32 5.31 -6.31 -5.33
CA GLU A 32 5.71 -4.91 -5.50
C GLU A 32 4.65 -4.09 -6.23
N ILE A 33 4.03 -4.65 -7.26
CA ILE A 33 2.92 -3.99 -7.98
C ILE A 33 1.74 -3.76 -7.05
N GLU A 34 1.35 -4.76 -6.26
CA GLU A 34 0.24 -4.63 -5.31
C GLU A 34 0.56 -3.63 -4.20
N LEU A 35 1.78 -3.62 -3.69
CA LEU A 35 2.25 -2.65 -2.69
C LEU A 35 2.15 -1.22 -3.21
N GLU A 36 2.66 -0.95 -4.40
CA GLU A 36 2.59 0.38 -5.02
C GLU A 36 1.14 0.81 -5.27
N PHE A 37 0.31 -0.10 -5.78
CA PHE A 37 -1.08 0.19 -6.02
C PHE A 37 -1.84 0.50 -4.73
N VAL A 38 -1.68 -0.30 -3.69
CA VAL A 38 -2.34 -0.07 -2.39
C VAL A 38 -1.91 1.28 -1.81
N GLN A 39 -0.63 1.61 -1.86
CA GLN A 39 -0.13 2.90 -1.38
C GLN A 39 -0.66 4.09 -2.19
N SER A 40 -0.87 3.91 -3.49
CA SER A 40 -1.44 4.95 -4.36
C SER A 40 -2.85 5.37 -3.95
N LEU A 41 -3.60 4.53 -3.23
CA LEU A 41 -4.93 4.84 -2.71
C LEU A 41 -4.92 5.93 -1.62
N SER A 42 -3.77 6.24 -1.03
CA SER A 42 -3.64 7.40 -0.14
C SER A 42 -3.77 8.74 -0.87
N ASN A 43 -3.60 8.74 -2.19
CA ASN A 43 -3.79 9.91 -3.05
C ASN A 43 -5.25 10.03 -3.47
N ILE A 44 -6.02 10.86 -2.79
CA ILE A 44 -7.45 11.03 -3.04
C ILE A 44 -7.76 11.52 -4.46
N PRO A 45 -7.01 12.48 -5.05
CA PRO A 45 -7.18 12.84 -6.45
C PRO A 45 -7.03 11.65 -7.42
N TYR A 46 -6.14 10.71 -7.14
CA TYR A 46 -6.01 9.49 -7.93
C TYR A 46 -7.23 8.58 -7.80
N VAL A 47 -7.78 8.41 -6.59
CA VAL A 47 -9.02 7.65 -6.36
C VAL A 47 -10.19 8.29 -7.11
N ASN A 48 -10.29 9.61 -7.09
CA ASN A 48 -11.27 10.35 -7.90
C ASN A 48 -11.07 10.10 -9.40
N TYR A 49 -9.84 10.09 -9.89
CA TYR A 49 -9.53 9.74 -11.27
C TYR A 49 -10.03 8.33 -11.65
N LEU A 50 -9.81 7.34 -10.78
CA LEU A 50 -10.32 5.98 -11.00
C LEU A 50 -11.85 5.96 -11.12
N ALA A 51 -12.53 6.73 -10.27
CA ALA A 51 -14.00 6.86 -10.32
C ALA A 51 -14.48 7.53 -11.62
N GLN A 52 -13.83 8.61 -12.03
CA GLN A 52 -14.16 9.33 -13.28
C GLN A 52 -13.95 8.47 -14.53
N ASN A 53 -13.01 7.56 -14.51
CA ASN A 53 -12.71 6.64 -15.62
C ASN A 53 -13.48 5.32 -15.53
N ASN A 54 -14.50 5.24 -14.68
CA ASN A 54 -15.41 4.10 -14.55
C ASN A 54 -14.74 2.77 -14.07
N TYR A 55 -13.59 2.81 -13.46
CA TYR A 55 -12.94 1.62 -12.90
C TYR A 55 -13.80 0.91 -11.86
N PHE A 56 -14.59 1.67 -11.08
CA PHE A 56 -15.47 1.11 -10.05
C PHE A 56 -16.76 0.49 -10.61
N ASN A 57 -16.99 0.58 -11.92
CA ASN A 57 -18.07 -0.12 -12.60
C ASN A 57 -17.65 -1.52 -13.08
N ASP A 58 -16.38 -1.85 -13.02
CA ASP A 58 -15.84 -3.16 -13.36
C ASP A 58 -15.87 -4.06 -12.12
N GLU A 59 -16.65 -5.12 -12.18
CA GLU A 59 -16.78 -6.12 -11.11
C GLU A 59 -15.44 -6.79 -10.79
N ASN A 60 -14.62 -7.05 -11.78
CA ASN A 60 -13.29 -7.63 -11.57
C ASN A 60 -12.39 -6.68 -10.76
N PHE A 61 -12.48 -5.39 -11.01
CA PHE A 61 -11.73 -4.40 -10.25
C PHE A 61 -12.21 -4.30 -8.80
N ILE A 62 -13.52 -4.36 -8.56
CA ILE A 62 -14.10 -4.40 -7.21
C ILE A 62 -13.65 -5.66 -6.45
N ASN A 63 -13.66 -6.81 -7.11
CA ASN A 63 -13.15 -8.07 -6.55
C ASN A 63 -11.66 -7.98 -6.21
N TYR A 64 -10.88 -7.30 -7.04
CA TYR A 64 -9.46 -7.04 -6.77
C TYR A 64 -9.25 -6.15 -5.55
N LEU A 65 -10.02 -5.07 -5.39
CA LEU A 65 -9.99 -4.23 -4.19
C LEU A 65 -10.34 -5.02 -2.92
N ASN A 66 -11.30 -5.93 -3.01
CA ASN A 66 -11.64 -6.81 -1.89
C ASN A 66 -10.48 -7.78 -1.57
N TYR A 67 -9.87 -8.36 -2.58
CA TYR A 67 -8.69 -9.22 -2.42
C TYR A 67 -7.53 -8.48 -1.72
N LEU A 68 -7.28 -7.23 -2.07
CA LEU A 68 -6.20 -6.43 -1.49
C LEU A 68 -6.36 -6.13 0.00
N GLN A 69 -7.49 -6.43 0.62
CA GLN A 69 -7.67 -6.23 2.06
C GLN A 69 -6.72 -7.05 2.92
N TYR A 70 -6.03 -8.05 2.38
CA TYR A 70 -4.99 -8.76 3.10
C TYR A 70 -3.85 -7.86 3.58
N TRP A 71 -3.65 -6.70 2.92
CA TRP A 71 -2.69 -5.67 3.34
C TRP A 71 -3.00 -5.05 4.70
N THR A 72 -4.22 -5.22 5.24
CA THR A 72 -4.58 -4.79 6.60
C THR A 72 -3.94 -5.64 7.68
N GLN A 73 -3.45 -6.84 7.34
CA GLN A 73 -2.79 -7.73 8.29
C GLN A 73 -1.41 -7.17 8.69
N PRO A 74 -1.00 -7.25 9.96
CA PRO A 74 0.26 -6.68 10.44
C PRO A 74 1.50 -7.15 9.69
N GLU A 75 1.50 -8.37 9.18
CA GLU A 75 2.60 -8.96 8.41
C GLU A 75 2.88 -8.19 7.13
N TYR A 76 1.86 -7.59 6.52
CA TYR A 76 1.94 -6.85 5.27
C TYR A 76 1.90 -5.34 5.49
N SER A 77 1.07 -4.85 6.42
CA SER A 77 0.91 -3.41 6.68
C SER A 77 2.20 -2.72 7.12
N LYS A 78 3.13 -3.45 7.72
CA LYS A 78 4.45 -2.94 8.12
C LYS A 78 5.30 -2.41 6.96
N PHE A 79 5.02 -2.84 5.73
CA PHE A 79 5.71 -2.35 4.52
C PHE A 79 5.12 -1.07 3.94
N LEU A 80 3.96 -0.63 4.45
CA LEU A 80 3.27 0.56 3.95
C LEU A 80 3.89 1.82 4.55
N VAL A 81 4.33 2.73 3.67
CA VAL A 81 4.83 4.06 4.06
C VAL A 81 3.65 5.00 4.38
N TYR A 82 2.52 4.79 3.71
CA TYR A 82 1.31 5.61 3.85
C TYR A 82 0.14 4.78 4.38
N PRO A 83 0.05 4.50 5.69
CA PRO A 83 -0.96 3.61 6.25
C PRO A 83 -2.41 4.09 6.05
N ASN A 84 -2.61 5.38 5.75
CA ASN A 84 -3.92 5.93 5.39
C ASN A 84 -4.54 5.27 4.16
N CYS A 85 -3.73 4.65 3.28
CA CYS A 85 -4.22 3.89 2.14
C CYS A 85 -5.16 2.74 2.54
N LEU A 86 -4.93 2.13 3.70
CA LEU A 86 -5.79 1.05 4.21
C LEU A 86 -7.17 1.56 4.62
N HIS A 87 -7.25 2.76 5.14
CA HIS A 87 -8.53 3.40 5.44
C HIS A 87 -9.35 3.65 4.17
N ILE A 88 -8.70 4.15 3.12
CA ILE A 88 -9.34 4.35 1.82
C ILE A 88 -9.73 3.01 1.19
N LEU A 89 -8.88 2.00 1.25
CA LEU A 89 -9.18 0.66 0.75
C LEU A 89 -10.44 0.09 1.41
N LYS A 90 -10.60 0.29 2.71
CA LYS A 90 -11.80 -0.11 3.46
C LYS A 90 -13.04 0.66 3.01
N LEU A 91 -12.94 1.97 2.83
CA LEU A 91 -14.04 2.80 2.35
C LEU A 91 -14.46 2.43 0.93
N LEU A 92 -13.53 2.03 0.08
CA LEU A 92 -13.80 1.58 -1.30
C LEU A 92 -14.62 0.29 -1.38
N GLN A 93 -14.81 -0.45 -0.28
CA GLN A 93 -15.71 -1.59 -0.24
C GLN A 93 -17.19 -1.17 -0.22
N ASP A 94 -17.47 0.07 0.17
CA ASP A 94 -18.83 0.62 0.19
C ASP A 94 -19.19 1.24 -1.16
N GLU A 95 -20.30 0.81 -1.73
CA GLU A 95 -20.80 1.31 -3.02
C GLU A 95 -21.14 2.80 -2.97
N ASN A 96 -21.72 3.28 -1.87
CA ASN A 96 -22.06 4.69 -1.71
C ASN A 96 -20.80 5.56 -1.68
N PHE A 97 -19.73 5.10 -1.04
CA PHE A 97 -18.46 5.80 -1.08
C PHE A 97 -17.92 5.90 -2.51
N ARG A 98 -17.92 4.81 -3.26
CA ARG A 98 -17.47 4.79 -4.67
C ARG A 98 -18.27 5.73 -5.56
N LYS A 99 -19.58 5.87 -5.32
CA LYS A 99 -20.44 6.80 -6.07
C LYS A 99 -20.18 8.26 -5.72
N ASN A 100 -19.86 8.55 -4.46
CA ASN A 100 -19.69 9.91 -3.98
C ASN A 100 -18.28 10.47 -4.24
N ILE A 101 -17.26 9.63 -4.40
CA ILE A 101 -15.88 10.07 -4.59
C ILE A 101 -15.67 10.85 -5.90
N ILE A 102 -16.59 10.78 -6.84
CA ILE A 102 -16.60 11.61 -8.06
C ILE A 102 -16.88 13.08 -7.72
N ASN A 103 -17.62 13.35 -6.65
CA ASN A 103 -17.98 14.69 -6.26
C ASN A 103 -16.79 15.43 -5.63
N GLN A 104 -16.50 16.63 -6.15
CA GLN A 104 -15.38 17.45 -5.68
C GLN A 104 -15.52 17.87 -4.20
N ASP A 105 -16.73 18.18 -3.75
CA ASP A 105 -16.97 18.60 -2.37
C ASP A 105 -16.75 17.43 -1.41
N PHE A 106 -17.19 16.24 -1.78
CA PHE A 106 -16.94 15.03 -1.01
C PHE A 106 -15.45 14.68 -0.96
N MET A 107 -14.75 14.82 -2.08
CA MET A 107 -13.30 14.62 -2.15
C MET A 107 -12.57 15.59 -1.21
N ASN A 108 -12.92 16.87 -1.22
CA ASN A 108 -12.33 17.88 -0.35
C ASN A 108 -12.59 17.57 1.14
N LEU A 109 -13.82 17.14 1.47
CA LEU A 109 -14.16 16.72 2.83
C LEU A 109 -13.32 15.54 3.30
N LEU A 110 -13.14 14.55 2.44
CA LEU A 110 -12.34 13.37 2.72
C LEU A 110 -10.86 13.74 2.92
N MET A 111 -10.29 14.60 2.08
CA MET A 111 -8.92 15.07 2.21
C MET A 111 -8.71 15.80 3.55
N ASN A 112 -9.65 16.64 3.96
CA ASN A 112 -9.59 17.34 5.25
C ASN A 112 -9.67 16.36 6.43
N ASP A 113 -10.50 15.33 6.36
CA ASP A 113 -10.59 14.28 7.39
C ASP A 113 -9.27 13.52 7.51
N MET A 114 -8.66 13.17 6.39
CA MET A 114 -7.36 12.48 6.39
C MET A 114 -6.25 13.32 7.03
N VAL A 115 -6.21 14.63 6.77
CA VAL A 115 -5.24 15.54 7.41
C VAL A 115 -5.44 15.60 8.92
N LYS A 116 -6.69 15.68 9.38
CA LYS A 116 -7.03 15.67 10.82
C LYS A 116 -6.59 14.37 11.51
N ARG A 117 -6.82 13.23 10.88
CA ARG A 117 -6.39 11.91 11.40
C ARG A 117 -4.88 11.82 11.51
N TRP A 118 -4.17 12.33 10.52
CA TRP A 118 -2.72 12.35 10.54
C TRP A 118 -2.18 13.24 11.68
N GLN A 119 -2.76 14.40 11.88
CA GLN A 119 -2.38 15.32 12.97
C GLN A 119 -2.66 14.72 14.35
N SER A 120 -3.81 14.04 14.54
CA SER A 120 -4.15 13.37 15.79
C SER A 120 -3.15 12.26 16.14
N ASN A 121 -2.80 11.43 15.17
CA ASN A 121 -1.83 10.36 15.38
C ASN A 121 -0.42 10.89 15.70
N ALA A 122 -0.03 12.03 15.15
CA ALA A 122 1.25 12.67 15.44
C ALA A 122 1.31 13.18 16.90
N ASN A 123 0.22 13.77 17.39
CA ASN A 123 0.13 14.27 18.76
C ASN A 123 0.15 13.14 19.81
N ASP A 124 -0.52 12.02 19.54
CA ASP A 124 -0.53 10.84 20.43
C ASP A 124 0.86 10.20 20.57
N GLN A 125 1.70 10.30 19.54
CA GLN A 125 3.08 9.80 19.59
C GLN A 125 4.00 10.70 20.39
N ASP A 126 3.76 12.01 20.40
CA ASP A 126 4.54 12.99 21.18
C ASP A 126 4.23 12.87 22.67
N GLU A 127 2.95 12.70 23.05
CA GLU A 127 2.56 12.51 24.45
C GLU A 127 3.09 11.20 25.06
N THR A 128 3.31 10.17 24.27
CA THR A 128 3.88 8.90 24.75
C THR A 128 5.38 8.99 24.99
N LYS A 129 6.11 9.78 24.19
CA LYS A 129 7.55 10.03 24.41
C LYS A 129 7.80 10.83 25.69
N ASP A 130 7.03 11.87 25.95
CA ASP A 130 7.15 12.65 27.16
C ASP A 130 6.85 11.86 28.45
N LYS A 131 5.99 10.86 28.36
CA LYS A 131 5.67 9.96 29.49
C LYS A 131 6.73 8.89 29.74
N GLU A 132 7.47 8.47 28.73
CA GLU A 132 8.60 7.53 28.87
C GLU A 132 9.83 8.25 29.43
N GLU A 133 10.17 9.44 28.94
CA GLU A 133 11.30 10.23 29.49
C GLU A 133 11.06 10.64 30.95
N THR A 134 9.85 10.96 31.37
CA THR A 134 9.54 11.28 32.77
C THR A 134 9.60 10.06 33.68
N LYS A 135 9.37 8.84 33.19
CA LYS A 135 9.54 7.63 33.96
C LYS A 135 11.01 7.28 34.17
N GLU A 136 11.84 7.37 33.15
CA GLU A 136 13.28 7.10 33.27
C GLU A 136 13.96 8.06 34.25
N VAL A 137 13.61 9.34 34.23
CA VAL A 137 14.16 10.35 35.16
C VAL A 137 13.71 10.12 36.60
N SER A 138 12.53 9.56 36.84
CA SER A 138 12.05 9.24 38.19
C SER A 138 12.70 7.99 38.76
N GLU A 139 13.03 7.01 37.96
CA GLU A 139 13.70 5.77 38.41
C GLU A 139 15.18 6.00 38.74
N VAL A 140 15.86 6.87 38.01
CA VAL A 140 17.27 7.23 38.29
C VAL A 140 17.43 7.99 39.60
N LYS A 141 16.43 8.76 40.05
CA LYS A 141 16.47 9.50 41.33
C LYS A 141 16.24 8.62 42.59
N ILE A 142 15.63 7.47 42.47
CA ILE A 142 15.33 6.59 43.59
C ILE A 142 16.54 5.70 43.94
N ASN A 143 17.42 5.41 42.99
CA ASN A 143 18.60 4.57 43.18
C ASN A 143 19.87 5.35 43.59
N GLY A 144 19.79 6.65 43.85
CA GLY A 144 20.93 7.50 44.17
C GLY A 144 21.07 7.95 45.63
N THR A 145 20.28 7.38 46.57
CA THR A 145 20.39 7.69 48.01
C THR A 145 20.62 6.40 48.81
N SER A 146 21.89 6.07 48.97
CA SER A 146 22.41 5.23 50.05
C SER A 146 23.71 5.80 50.54
#